data_1e355f5b9fe8559d42efd183ff89fe5a
#
_entry.id   1e355f5b9fe8559d42efd183ff89fe5a
#
_cell.length_a   1.000
_cell.length_b   1.000
_cell.length_c   1.000
_cell.angle_alpha   90.00
_cell.angle_beta   90.00
_cell.angle_gamma   90.00
#
_symmetry.space_group_name_H-M   'P 1'
#
loop_
_entity.id
_entity.type
_entity.pdbx_description
1 polymer ?
#
loop_
_entity_poly.entity_id
_entity_poly.type
_entity_poly.pdbx_seq_one_letter_code
_entity_poly.pdbx_strand_id
1 'polypeptide(L)'
;MPPTATLEDIKAYQQKVEKDKITPYNLPPCPRCSVESEFFKIHAYRERRFLIIIEMLIKAAYCSLVRFRCPGCDKTFTNYPDFAIPHKHYTRPSITGFSARYVESENMTYQQVVMVDNSAVGYPESDSTDAPTLAKTTIRRWITTLSNFTQTCRTAIILLLQENPVSNICRDLARLTVPQRKYKTNQRKKQLIGCRQLVIIEDFFQATFNTSIFTKLATRYSFS
;
A
#
# COMPACT_ATOMS: atom_id res chain seq x y z
N MET A 1 4.61 16.41 1.80
CA MET A 1 3.46 15.60 1.35
C MET A 1 4.03 14.35 0.71
N PRO A 2 3.62 13.13 1.10
CA PRO A 2 4.04 11.94 0.37
C PRO A 2 3.55 12.05 -1.07
N PRO A 3 4.28 11.48 -2.05
CA PRO A 3 3.88 11.52 -3.45
C PRO A 3 2.50 10.89 -3.59
N THR A 4 1.54 11.68 -4.01
CA THR A 4 0.19 11.20 -4.34
C THR A 4 0.30 10.41 -5.64
N ALA A 5 -0.21 9.15 -5.66
CA ALA A 5 -0.41 8.47 -6.93
C ALA A 5 -1.31 9.37 -7.79
N THR A 6 -0.86 9.69 -8.97
CA THR A 6 -1.61 10.49 -9.92
C THR A 6 -2.45 9.58 -10.81
N LEU A 7 -3.47 10.14 -11.46
CA LEU A 7 -4.17 9.43 -12.54
C LEU A 7 -3.21 9.02 -13.65
N GLU A 8 -2.13 9.78 -13.82
CA GLU A 8 -1.08 9.52 -14.81
C GLU A 8 -0.29 8.24 -14.48
N ASP A 9 -0.01 7.95 -13.20
CA ASP A 9 0.65 6.70 -12.81
C ASP A 9 -0.20 5.48 -13.19
N ILE A 10 -1.52 5.57 -12.98
CA ILE A 10 -2.46 4.49 -13.35
C ILE A 10 -2.52 4.35 -14.87
N LYS A 11 -2.61 5.45 -15.62
CA LYS A 11 -2.60 5.45 -17.08
C LYS A 11 -1.27 4.93 -17.64
N ALA A 12 -0.14 5.35 -17.08
CA ALA A 12 1.18 4.88 -17.48
C ALA A 12 1.35 3.37 -17.26
N TYR A 13 0.84 2.86 -16.14
CA TYR A 13 0.82 1.42 -15.88
C TYR A 13 -0.08 0.69 -16.89
N GLN A 14 -1.29 1.19 -17.17
CA GLN A 14 -2.19 0.60 -18.16
C GLN A 14 -1.55 0.55 -19.55
N GLN A 15 -0.86 1.61 -19.97
CA GLN A 15 -0.11 1.62 -21.24
C GLN A 15 1.03 0.57 -21.26
N LYS A 16 1.68 0.32 -20.12
CA LYS A 16 2.68 -0.77 -20.03
C LYS A 16 2.04 -2.13 -20.20
N VAL A 17 0.86 -2.35 -19.61
CA VAL A 17 0.08 -3.59 -19.76
C VAL A 17 -0.32 -3.80 -21.22
N GLU A 18 -0.88 -2.78 -21.87
CA GLU A 18 -1.32 -2.84 -23.27
C GLU A 18 -0.19 -3.09 -24.28
N LYS A 19 1.02 -2.66 -23.93
CA LYS A 19 2.23 -2.89 -24.75
C LYS A 19 2.99 -4.17 -24.37
N ASP A 20 2.40 -5.05 -23.58
CA ASP A 20 2.99 -6.29 -23.04
C ASP A 20 4.38 -6.08 -22.35
N LYS A 21 4.59 -4.87 -21.78
CA LYS A 21 5.84 -4.50 -21.11
C LYS A 21 5.90 -4.90 -19.64
N ILE A 22 4.87 -5.56 -19.11
CA ILE A 22 4.87 -6.09 -17.76
C ILE A 22 5.46 -7.49 -17.79
N THR A 23 6.72 -7.58 -17.45
CA THR A 23 7.47 -8.84 -17.41
C THR A 23 7.59 -9.36 -15.99
N PRO A 24 7.75 -10.67 -15.79
CA PRO A 24 7.93 -11.25 -14.47
C PRO A 24 9.36 -11.13 -13.90
N TYR A 25 10.33 -10.64 -14.67
CA TYR A 25 11.76 -10.67 -14.32
C TYR A 25 12.11 -10.01 -12.98
N ASN A 26 11.36 -9.02 -12.56
CA ASN A 26 11.60 -8.31 -11.28
C ASN A 26 10.78 -8.88 -10.10
N LEU A 27 10.07 -9.98 -10.32
CA LEU A 27 9.32 -10.62 -9.26
C LEU A 27 10.22 -11.57 -8.47
N PRO A 28 9.93 -11.82 -7.19
CA PRO A 28 10.65 -12.84 -6.44
C PRO A 28 10.35 -14.25 -6.98
N PRO A 29 11.23 -15.22 -6.72
CA PRO A 29 10.97 -16.62 -7.03
C PRO A 29 9.66 -17.11 -6.42
N CYS A 30 9.08 -18.15 -7.02
CA CYS A 30 7.83 -18.74 -6.52
C CYS A 30 7.97 -19.15 -5.05
N PRO A 31 7.15 -18.62 -4.13
CA PRO A 31 7.29 -18.92 -2.70
C PRO A 31 6.90 -20.36 -2.34
N ARG A 32 6.33 -21.11 -3.28
CA ARG A 32 5.92 -22.49 -3.06
C ARG A 32 6.92 -23.53 -3.58
N CYS A 33 7.53 -23.29 -4.74
CA CYS A 33 8.41 -24.28 -5.39
C CYS A 33 9.75 -23.67 -5.83
N SER A 34 10.02 -22.41 -5.47
CA SER A 34 11.28 -21.70 -5.74
C SER A 34 11.67 -21.56 -7.21
N VAL A 35 10.76 -21.84 -8.15
CA VAL A 35 10.99 -21.57 -9.57
C VAL A 35 11.21 -20.09 -9.77
N GLU A 36 12.25 -19.72 -10.52
CA GLU A 36 12.59 -18.33 -10.81
C GLU A 36 11.50 -17.63 -11.61
N SER A 37 11.36 -16.33 -11.35
CA SER A 37 10.25 -15.54 -11.91
C SER A 37 10.31 -15.40 -13.44
N GLU A 38 11.48 -15.49 -14.04
CA GLU A 38 11.67 -15.45 -15.49
C GLU A 38 10.89 -16.53 -16.24
N PHE A 39 10.61 -17.66 -15.59
CA PHE A 39 9.83 -18.76 -16.16
C PHE A 39 8.30 -18.59 -16.02
N PHE A 40 7.85 -17.57 -15.29
CA PHE A 40 6.42 -17.34 -15.11
C PHE A 40 5.76 -16.91 -16.42
N LYS A 41 4.56 -17.45 -16.66
CA LYS A 41 3.76 -17.13 -17.84
C LYS A 41 2.60 -16.23 -17.47
N ILE A 42 2.25 -15.29 -18.34
CA ILE A 42 1.01 -14.52 -18.19
C ILE A 42 -0.16 -15.50 -18.23
N HIS A 43 -0.98 -15.47 -17.20
CA HIS A 43 -2.17 -16.32 -17.08
C HIS A 43 -3.44 -15.57 -17.48
N ALA A 44 -3.56 -14.33 -17.03
CA ALA A 44 -4.73 -13.50 -17.31
C ALA A 44 -4.45 -12.02 -17.00
N TYR A 45 -5.28 -11.18 -17.60
CA TYR A 45 -5.43 -9.78 -17.22
C TYR A 45 -6.71 -9.64 -16.41
N ARG A 46 -6.65 -8.89 -15.30
CA ARG A 46 -7.79 -8.69 -14.42
C ARG A 46 -8.05 -7.21 -14.24
N GLU A 47 -9.13 -6.72 -14.82
CA GLU A 47 -9.56 -5.34 -14.61
C GLU A 47 -9.86 -5.07 -13.14
N ARG A 48 -9.40 -3.93 -12.66
CA ARG A 48 -9.59 -3.50 -11.30
C ARG A 48 -9.83 -2.00 -11.21
N ARG A 49 -10.82 -1.64 -10.39
CA ARG A 49 -11.09 -0.26 -10.02
C ARG A 49 -10.19 0.17 -8.88
N PHE A 50 -9.52 1.31 -9.07
CA PHE A 50 -8.79 2.02 -8.01
C PHE A 50 -9.49 3.33 -7.68
N LEU A 51 -9.48 3.68 -6.40
CA LEU A 51 -9.97 4.94 -5.88
C LEU A 51 -8.77 5.82 -5.51
N ILE A 52 -8.68 6.96 -6.15
CA ILE A 52 -7.63 7.95 -5.91
C ILE A 52 -8.25 9.22 -5.31
N ILE A 53 -7.57 9.82 -4.34
CA ILE A 53 -8.02 11.06 -3.72
C ILE A 53 -7.19 12.21 -4.29
N ILE A 54 -7.83 13.09 -5.05
CA ILE A 54 -7.23 14.27 -5.70
C ILE A 54 -8.07 15.47 -5.31
N GLU A 55 -7.45 16.51 -4.76
CA GLU A 55 -8.14 17.76 -4.39
C GLU A 55 -9.44 17.53 -3.61
N MET A 56 -9.38 16.68 -2.60
CA MET A 56 -10.53 16.30 -1.76
C MET A 56 -11.62 15.48 -2.45
N LEU A 57 -11.46 15.11 -3.70
CA LEU A 57 -12.41 14.29 -4.45
C LEU A 57 -11.89 12.86 -4.64
N ILE A 58 -12.77 11.89 -4.41
CA ILE A 58 -12.50 10.47 -4.67
C ILE A 58 -12.87 10.19 -6.12
N LYS A 59 -11.86 9.98 -6.95
CA LYS A 59 -12.04 9.62 -8.37
C LYS A 59 -11.78 8.13 -8.58
N ALA A 60 -12.58 7.49 -9.42
CA ALA A 60 -12.36 6.11 -9.83
C ALA A 60 -11.48 6.06 -11.09
N ALA A 61 -10.51 5.15 -11.09
CA ALA A 61 -9.71 4.83 -12.26
C ALA A 61 -9.64 3.31 -12.40
N TYR A 62 -9.59 2.83 -13.64
CA TYR A 62 -9.55 1.41 -13.97
C TYR A 62 -8.22 1.07 -14.63
N CYS A 63 -7.66 -0.08 -14.26
CA CYS A 63 -6.54 -0.66 -14.99
C CYS A 63 -6.54 -2.19 -14.87
N SER A 64 -5.87 -2.85 -15.81
CA SER A 64 -5.73 -4.29 -15.85
C SER A 64 -4.50 -4.74 -15.08
N LEU A 65 -4.66 -5.53 -14.04
CA LEU A 65 -3.56 -6.18 -13.33
C LEU A 65 -3.15 -7.46 -14.05
N VAL A 66 -1.84 -7.65 -14.19
CA VAL A 66 -1.29 -8.87 -14.78
C VAL A 66 -1.26 -9.98 -13.75
N ARG A 67 -1.77 -11.14 -14.10
CA ARG A 67 -1.73 -12.35 -13.31
C ARG A 67 -0.79 -13.36 -13.98
N PHE A 68 0.21 -13.79 -13.24
CA PHE A 68 1.18 -14.78 -13.67
C PHE A 68 0.87 -16.16 -13.10
N ARG A 69 1.32 -17.21 -13.81
CA ARG A 69 1.24 -18.62 -13.42
C ARG A 69 2.65 -19.19 -13.32
N CYS A 70 2.94 -19.84 -12.20
CA CYS A 70 4.19 -20.56 -12.01
C CYS A 70 4.13 -21.91 -12.74
N PRO A 71 5.08 -22.24 -13.64
CA PRO A 71 5.05 -23.52 -14.35
C PRO A 71 5.37 -24.73 -13.45
N GLY A 72 6.08 -24.52 -12.33
CA GLY A 72 6.49 -25.61 -11.45
C GLY A 72 5.40 -26.11 -10.50
N CYS A 73 4.50 -25.24 -10.03
CA CYS A 73 3.46 -25.63 -9.07
C CYS A 73 2.05 -25.21 -9.48
N ASP A 74 1.91 -24.63 -10.65
CA ASP A 74 0.64 -24.23 -11.27
C ASP A 74 -0.14 -23.13 -10.51
N LYS A 75 0.49 -22.53 -9.49
CA LYS A 75 -0.13 -21.44 -8.74
C LYS A 75 -0.04 -20.14 -9.49
N THR A 76 -1.09 -19.34 -9.31
CA THR A 76 -1.19 -18.00 -9.91
C THR A 76 -1.02 -16.93 -8.85
N PHE A 77 -0.45 -15.80 -9.24
CA PHE A 77 -0.31 -14.62 -8.40
C PHE A 77 -0.47 -13.35 -9.23
N THR A 78 -0.96 -12.31 -8.60
CA THR A 78 -1.21 -11.01 -9.25
C THR A 78 -0.03 -10.09 -8.98
N ASN A 79 0.52 -9.49 -10.04
CA ASN A 79 1.49 -8.41 -9.90
C ASN A 79 0.76 -7.10 -9.59
N TYR A 80 1.10 -6.48 -8.47
CA TYR A 80 0.52 -5.20 -8.05
C TYR A 80 1.49 -4.06 -8.40
N PRO A 81 1.02 -2.99 -9.08
CA PRO A 81 1.82 -1.80 -9.34
C PRO A 81 2.12 -1.01 -8.06
N ASP A 82 3.11 -0.11 -8.12
CA ASP A 82 3.59 0.65 -6.96
C ASP A 82 2.52 1.51 -6.30
N PHE A 83 1.50 1.92 -7.03
CA PHE A 83 0.38 2.68 -6.47
C PHE A 83 -0.67 1.79 -5.76
N ALA A 84 -0.52 0.47 -5.74
CA ALA A 84 -1.53 -0.45 -5.20
C ALA A 84 -1.07 -1.14 -3.91
N ILE A 85 -2.04 -1.44 -3.05
CA ILE A 85 -1.90 -2.41 -1.96
C ILE A 85 -2.76 -3.63 -2.31
N PRO A 86 -2.26 -4.87 -2.15
CA PRO A 86 -3.04 -6.07 -2.41
C PRO A 86 -4.41 -6.04 -1.75
N HIS A 87 -5.45 -6.37 -2.54
CA HIS A 87 -6.85 -6.44 -2.11
C HIS A 87 -7.47 -5.09 -1.65
N LYS A 88 -6.83 -3.94 -1.90
CA LYS A 88 -7.40 -2.63 -1.57
C LYS A 88 -7.82 -1.87 -2.82
N HIS A 89 -8.96 -1.18 -2.72
CA HIS A 89 -9.46 -0.34 -3.81
C HIS A 89 -8.81 1.04 -3.84
N TYR A 90 -8.51 1.62 -2.69
CA TYR A 90 -7.80 2.88 -2.63
C TYR A 90 -6.33 2.70 -2.98
N THR A 91 -5.75 3.70 -3.61
CA THR A 91 -4.32 3.68 -3.93
C THR A 91 -3.46 3.67 -2.68
N ARG A 92 -2.25 3.11 -2.79
CA ARG A 92 -1.28 3.06 -1.71
C ARG A 92 -1.02 4.43 -1.08
N PRO A 93 -0.69 5.49 -1.85
CA PRO A 93 -0.45 6.80 -1.27
C PRO A 93 -1.65 7.36 -0.50
N SER A 94 -2.88 7.13 -0.96
CA SER A 94 -4.08 7.51 -0.19
C SER A 94 -4.14 6.76 1.14
N ILE A 95 -3.96 5.44 1.13
CA ILE A 95 -4.03 4.61 2.33
C ILE A 95 -2.92 4.97 3.32
N THR A 96 -1.67 5.04 2.85
CA THR A 96 -0.52 5.34 3.72
C THR A 96 -0.56 6.77 4.22
N GLY A 97 -0.85 7.76 3.36
CA GLY A 97 -0.89 9.17 3.71
C GLY A 97 -1.93 9.50 4.79
N PHE A 98 -3.17 9.06 4.62
CA PHE A 98 -4.20 9.27 5.65
C PHE A 98 -3.92 8.49 6.94
N SER A 99 -3.34 7.29 6.84
CA SER A 99 -2.95 6.50 8.01
C SER A 99 -1.79 7.15 8.76
N ALA A 100 -0.75 7.63 8.05
CA ALA A 100 0.38 8.37 8.62
C ALA A 100 -0.10 9.64 9.34
N ARG A 101 -0.94 10.45 8.67
CA ARG A 101 -1.52 11.66 9.25
C ARG A 101 -2.19 11.40 10.60
N TYR A 102 -2.88 10.26 10.75
CA TYR A 102 -3.47 9.87 12.03
C TYR A 102 -2.43 9.42 13.05
N VAL A 103 -1.51 8.51 12.69
CA VAL A 103 -0.60 7.89 13.66
C VAL A 103 0.52 8.81 14.12
N GLU A 104 0.92 9.77 13.30
CA GLU A 104 1.99 10.73 13.59
C GLU A 104 1.50 11.97 14.35
N SER A 105 0.29 12.43 14.06
CA SER A 105 -0.27 13.58 14.75
C SER A 105 -0.60 13.26 16.21
N GLU A 106 -0.23 14.17 17.11
CA GLU A 106 -0.64 14.00 18.50
C GLU A 106 -2.15 14.20 18.69
N ASN A 107 -2.77 15.16 18.02
CA ASN A 107 -4.09 15.69 18.37
C ASN A 107 -5.22 15.29 17.43
N MET A 108 -4.92 14.75 16.24
CA MET A 108 -5.96 14.44 15.24
C MET A 108 -6.83 13.25 15.64
N THR A 109 -8.13 13.45 15.49
CA THR A 109 -9.16 12.39 15.51
C THR A 109 -9.32 11.79 14.12
N TYR A 110 -10.00 10.63 14.02
CA TYR A 110 -10.34 10.05 12.70
C TYR A 110 -11.21 10.99 11.84
N GLN A 111 -12.07 11.79 12.46
CA GLN A 111 -12.88 12.77 11.75
C GLN A 111 -12.00 13.87 11.13
N GLN A 112 -11.07 14.42 11.89
CA GLN A 112 -10.17 15.45 11.40
C GLN A 112 -9.22 14.97 10.31
N VAL A 113 -8.85 13.69 10.31
CA VAL A 113 -8.00 13.11 9.27
C VAL A 113 -8.68 13.11 7.90
N VAL A 114 -10.00 12.85 7.85
CA VAL A 114 -10.77 12.84 6.58
C VAL A 114 -11.26 14.24 6.18
N MET A 115 -10.91 15.27 6.94
CA MET A 115 -11.20 16.66 6.63
C MET A 115 -9.91 17.41 6.30
N VAL A 116 -9.95 18.27 5.31
CA VAL A 116 -8.90 19.24 5.00
C VAL A 116 -9.58 20.59 4.86
N ASP A 117 -9.05 21.61 5.54
CA ASP A 117 -9.60 22.97 5.53
C ASP A 117 -11.12 23.04 5.77
N ASN A 118 -11.60 22.25 6.76
CA ASN A 118 -13.00 22.10 7.13
C ASN A 118 -13.90 21.44 6.06
N SER A 119 -13.34 20.94 4.96
CA SER A 119 -14.08 20.19 3.94
C SER A 119 -13.82 18.70 4.07
N ALA A 120 -14.85 17.87 3.96
CA ALA A 120 -14.72 16.42 3.96
C ALA A 120 -14.30 15.91 2.59
N VAL A 121 -13.48 14.84 2.57
CA VAL A 121 -13.16 14.12 1.32
C VAL A 121 -14.43 13.47 0.80
N GLY A 122 -14.90 13.88 -0.35
CA GLY A 122 -16.17 13.47 -0.94
C GLY A 122 -16.06 12.76 -2.30
N TYR A 123 -17.18 12.24 -2.75
CA TYR A 123 -17.33 11.69 -4.10
C TYR A 123 -17.89 12.77 -5.03
N PRO A 124 -17.43 12.85 -6.31
CA PRO A 124 -17.77 13.95 -7.22
C PRO A 124 -19.24 13.96 -7.70
N GLU A 125 -19.97 12.88 -7.51
CA GLU A 125 -21.27 12.65 -8.15
C GLU A 125 -22.48 13.14 -7.35
N SER A 126 -22.30 13.91 -6.29
CA SER A 126 -23.45 14.37 -5.53
C SER A 126 -23.49 15.88 -5.36
N ASP A 127 -24.41 16.52 -6.10
CA ASP A 127 -24.84 17.90 -5.87
C ASP A 127 -25.70 18.04 -4.59
N SER A 128 -25.85 16.97 -3.81
CA SER A 128 -26.62 16.98 -2.59
C SER A 128 -25.75 17.25 -1.36
N THR A 129 -26.30 17.98 -0.40
CA THR A 129 -25.69 18.20 0.93
C THR A 129 -25.35 16.91 1.68
N ASP A 130 -25.93 15.77 1.27
CA ASP A 130 -25.74 14.44 1.83
C ASP A 130 -24.75 13.58 1.00
N ALA A 131 -23.85 14.21 0.25
CA ALA A 131 -22.82 13.55 -0.53
C ALA A 131 -22.05 12.52 0.31
N PRO A 132 -21.90 11.26 -0.17
CA PRO A 132 -21.13 10.27 0.53
C PRO A 132 -19.67 10.75 0.65
N THR A 133 -19.16 10.76 1.87
CA THR A 133 -17.78 11.18 2.17
C THR A 133 -16.93 10.00 2.61
N LEU A 134 -15.61 10.19 2.61
CA LEU A 134 -14.68 9.18 3.13
C LEU A 134 -14.98 8.91 4.61
N ALA A 135 -15.50 7.74 4.91
CA ALA A 135 -15.88 7.39 6.27
C ALA A 135 -14.66 7.29 7.20
N LYS A 136 -14.74 7.90 8.38
CA LYS A 136 -13.71 7.82 9.43
C LYS A 136 -13.33 6.38 9.81
N THR A 137 -14.28 5.43 9.72
CA THR A 137 -14.03 4.01 9.95
C THR A 137 -13.11 3.39 8.91
N THR A 138 -13.03 3.96 7.70
CA THR A 138 -12.13 3.52 6.64
C THR A 138 -10.68 3.71 7.06
N ILE A 139 -10.33 4.84 7.67
CA ILE A 139 -8.98 5.10 8.18
C ILE A 139 -8.60 4.08 9.26
N ARG A 140 -9.54 3.78 10.18
CA ARG A 140 -9.32 2.76 11.21
C ARG A 140 -9.03 1.38 10.60
N ARG A 141 -9.76 1.00 9.53
CA ARG A 141 -9.56 -0.26 8.79
C ARG A 141 -8.23 -0.28 8.06
N TRP A 142 -7.81 0.85 7.47
CA TRP A 142 -6.51 0.95 6.81
C TRP A 142 -5.36 0.74 7.78
N ILE A 143 -5.39 1.42 8.93
CA ILE A 143 -4.38 1.26 9.98
C ILE A 143 -4.29 -0.21 10.44
N THR A 144 -5.43 -0.85 10.69
CA THR A 144 -5.47 -2.27 11.05
C THR A 144 -4.89 -3.16 9.95
N THR A 145 -5.22 -2.88 8.68
CA THR A 145 -4.65 -3.62 7.55
C THR A 145 -3.14 -3.44 7.44
N LEU A 146 -2.66 -2.19 7.48
CA LEU A 146 -1.23 -1.89 7.37
C LEU A 146 -0.44 -2.56 8.51
N SER A 147 -0.98 -2.57 9.73
CA SER A 147 -0.34 -3.22 10.87
C SER A 147 -0.19 -4.74 10.75
N ASN A 148 -0.92 -5.38 9.84
CA ASN A 148 -0.86 -6.83 9.63
C ASN A 148 0.26 -7.27 8.68
N PHE A 149 0.94 -6.34 7.99
CA PHE A 149 2.06 -6.64 7.09
C PHE A 149 3.39 -6.87 7.83
N THR A 150 3.36 -7.47 9.03
CA THR A 150 4.54 -7.66 9.87
C THR A 150 5.64 -8.48 9.19
N GLN A 151 5.29 -9.53 8.46
CA GLN A 151 6.28 -10.35 7.75
C GLN A 151 6.90 -9.58 6.57
N THR A 152 6.07 -8.83 5.82
CA THR A 152 6.56 -7.96 4.74
C THR A 152 7.53 -6.91 5.28
N CYS A 153 7.20 -6.28 6.42
CA CYS A 153 8.09 -5.33 7.10
C CYS A 153 9.43 -5.98 7.50
N ARG A 154 9.41 -7.19 8.07
CA ARG A 154 10.64 -7.91 8.45
C ARG A 154 11.53 -8.17 7.24
N THR A 155 10.95 -8.66 6.15
CA THR A 155 11.70 -8.90 4.91
C THR A 155 12.26 -7.59 4.34
N ALA A 156 11.47 -6.52 4.34
CA ALA A 156 11.91 -5.20 3.88
C ALA A 156 13.09 -4.67 4.70
N ILE A 157 13.04 -4.79 6.03
CA ILE A 157 14.15 -4.39 6.92
C ILE A 157 15.43 -5.18 6.60
N ILE A 158 15.33 -6.49 6.37
CA ILE A 158 16.50 -7.32 6.02
C ILE A 158 17.13 -6.80 4.72
N LEU A 159 16.33 -6.53 3.69
CA LEU A 159 16.83 -5.99 2.43
C LEU A 159 17.46 -4.60 2.59
N LEU A 160 16.82 -3.71 3.36
CA LEU A 160 17.37 -2.38 3.64
C LEU A 160 18.71 -2.44 4.37
N LEU A 161 18.87 -3.38 5.31
CA LEU A 161 20.14 -3.59 6.04
C LEU A 161 21.20 -4.26 5.17
N GLN A 162 20.84 -5.06 4.17
CA GLN A 162 21.79 -5.59 3.19
C GLN A 162 22.39 -4.48 2.33
N GLU A 163 21.56 -3.51 1.91
CA GLU A 163 22.03 -2.34 1.15
C GLU A 163 22.80 -1.32 2.00
N ASN A 164 22.35 -1.12 3.24
CA ASN A 164 23.00 -0.20 4.18
C ASN A 164 23.13 -0.82 5.59
N PRO A 165 24.20 -1.60 5.83
CA PRO A 165 24.41 -2.30 7.11
C PRO A 165 24.58 -1.37 8.32
N VAL A 166 24.98 -0.12 8.13
CA VAL A 166 25.17 0.86 9.20
C VAL A 166 23.90 1.65 9.52
N SER A 167 22.79 1.35 8.87
CA SER A 167 21.51 2.01 9.09
C SER A 167 21.01 1.83 10.52
N ASN A 168 20.52 2.92 11.10
CA ASN A 168 19.91 2.90 12.43
C ASN A 168 18.41 2.52 12.41
N ILE A 169 17.88 2.07 11.27
CA ILE A 169 16.44 1.83 11.08
C ILE A 169 15.84 0.95 12.18
N CYS A 170 16.49 -0.13 12.59
CA CYS A 170 15.97 -1.02 13.64
C CYS A 170 15.85 -0.29 14.98
N ARG A 171 16.84 0.53 15.35
CA ARG A 171 16.83 1.31 16.59
C ARG A 171 15.74 2.36 16.56
N ASP A 172 15.56 3.03 15.44
CA ASP A 172 14.57 4.09 15.27
C ASP A 172 13.15 3.53 15.29
N LEU A 173 12.93 2.39 14.64
CA LEU A 173 11.64 1.68 14.69
C LEU A 173 11.31 1.15 16.10
N ALA A 174 12.30 0.71 16.87
CA ALA A 174 12.09 0.24 18.24
C ALA A 174 11.68 1.36 19.21
N ARG A 175 12.06 2.61 18.93
CA ARG A 175 11.73 3.78 19.73
C ARG A 175 10.38 4.41 19.43
N LEU A 176 9.67 3.92 18.43
CA LEU A 176 8.39 4.48 18.02
C LEU A 176 7.33 4.33 19.12
N THR A 177 6.71 5.43 19.43
CA THR A 177 5.61 5.50 20.39
C THR A 177 4.37 6.11 19.74
N VAL A 178 3.23 5.94 20.36
CA VAL A 178 1.95 6.56 19.97
C VAL A 178 1.30 7.18 21.21
N PRO A 179 0.63 8.33 21.07
CA PRO A 179 -0.03 9.00 22.19
C PRO A 179 -1.05 8.11 22.90
N GLN A 180 -1.04 8.08 24.25
CA GLN A 180 -1.91 7.25 25.07
C GLN A 180 -3.41 7.43 24.75
N ARG A 181 -3.83 8.63 24.45
CA ARG A 181 -5.25 8.94 24.10
C ARG A 181 -5.76 8.28 22.82
N LYS A 182 -4.87 7.77 21.95
CA LYS A 182 -5.26 7.11 20.68
C LYS A 182 -5.65 5.64 20.86
N TYR A 183 -5.41 5.06 22.02
CA TYR A 183 -5.71 3.66 22.28
C TYR A 183 -6.22 3.44 23.70
N LYS A 184 -7.14 2.51 23.83
CA LYS A 184 -7.65 2.02 25.14
C LYS A 184 -7.14 0.61 25.46
N THR A 185 -6.61 -0.11 24.46
CA THR A 185 -6.16 -1.50 24.59
C THR A 185 -4.73 -1.66 24.06
N ASN A 186 -3.99 -2.61 24.63
CA ASN A 186 -2.64 -2.96 24.14
C ASN A 186 -2.66 -3.44 22.69
N GLN A 187 -3.71 -4.15 22.28
CA GLN A 187 -3.87 -4.57 20.88
C GLN A 187 -3.94 -3.35 19.95
N ARG A 188 -4.74 -2.33 20.30
CA ARG A 188 -4.81 -1.11 19.50
C ARG A 188 -3.50 -0.34 19.47
N LYS A 189 -2.79 -0.27 20.59
CA LYS A 189 -1.43 0.29 20.66
C LYS A 189 -0.48 -0.40 19.66
N LYS A 190 -0.45 -1.73 19.66
CA LYS A 190 0.38 -2.53 18.73
C LYS A 190 0.01 -2.24 17.26
N GLN A 191 -1.28 -2.14 16.93
CA GLN A 191 -1.72 -1.80 15.58
C GLN A 191 -1.25 -0.42 15.12
N LEU A 192 -1.34 0.59 15.99
CA LEU A 192 -0.90 1.95 15.67
C LEU A 192 0.63 2.00 15.46
N ILE A 193 1.39 1.35 16.34
CA ILE A 193 2.86 1.26 16.21
C ILE A 193 3.22 0.51 14.92
N GLY A 194 2.62 -0.65 14.66
CA GLY A 194 2.87 -1.44 13.45
C GLY A 194 2.54 -0.69 12.16
N CYS A 195 1.44 0.08 12.15
CA CYS A 195 1.11 0.95 11.03
C CYS A 195 2.18 2.03 10.81
N ARG A 196 2.63 2.71 11.88
CA ARG A 196 3.67 3.73 11.82
C ARG A 196 5.01 3.16 11.33
N GLN A 197 5.38 1.97 11.84
CA GLN A 197 6.58 1.26 11.38
C GLN A 197 6.52 0.96 9.89
N LEU A 198 5.38 0.43 9.41
CA LEU A 198 5.21 0.11 8.00
C LEU A 198 5.33 1.34 7.11
N VAL A 199 4.73 2.49 7.48
CA VAL A 199 4.84 3.73 6.71
C VAL A 199 6.30 4.16 6.59
N ILE A 200 7.04 4.18 7.69
CA ILE A 200 8.46 4.54 7.70
C ILE A 200 9.29 3.57 6.85
N ILE A 201 9.05 2.27 6.98
CA ILE A 201 9.77 1.25 6.19
C ILE A 201 9.46 1.41 4.71
N GLU A 202 8.22 1.69 4.33
CA GLU A 202 7.82 1.94 2.94
C GLU A 202 8.55 3.13 2.34
N ASP A 203 8.65 4.25 3.08
CA ASP A 203 9.35 5.45 2.63
C ASP A 203 10.85 5.16 2.42
N PHE A 204 11.50 4.49 3.36
CA PHE A 204 12.89 4.07 3.21
C PHE A 204 13.10 3.09 2.06
N PHE A 205 12.20 2.14 1.91
CA PHE A 205 12.26 1.12 0.88
C PHE A 205 12.10 1.73 -0.51
N GLN A 206 11.16 2.65 -0.66
CA GLN A 206 10.95 3.39 -1.90
C GLN A 206 12.14 4.28 -2.25
N ALA A 207 12.73 4.95 -1.26
CA ALA A 207 13.94 5.76 -1.46
C ALA A 207 15.15 4.92 -1.88
N THR A 208 15.27 3.69 -1.36
CA THR A 208 16.42 2.80 -1.64
C THR A 208 16.25 2.03 -2.94
N PHE A 209 15.06 1.47 -3.19
CA PHE A 209 14.82 0.53 -4.29
C PHE A 209 13.98 1.10 -5.43
N ASN A 210 13.51 2.34 -5.32
CA ASN A 210 12.59 3.00 -6.26
C ASN A 210 11.33 2.16 -6.59
N THR A 211 10.86 1.39 -5.61
CA THR A 211 9.65 0.55 -5.72
C THR A 211 9.02 0.34 -4.35
N SER A 212 7.72 0.03 -4.33
CA SER A 212 6.99 -0.25 -3.09
C SER A 212 7.30 -1.64 -2.52
N ILE A 213 7.28 -1.77 -1.17
CA ILE A 213 7.34 -3.07 -0.49
C ILE A 213 6.19 -3.98 -0.94
N PHE A 214 5.04 -3.41 -1.27
CA PHE A 214 3.86 -4.16 -1.72
C PHE A 214 4.05 -4.73 -3.12
N THR A 215 4.74 -4.02 -4.01
CA THR A 215 5.08 -4.50 -5.35
C THR A 215 6.14 -5.59 -5.30
N LYS A 216 7.21 -5.35 -4.55
CA LYS A 216 8.37 -6.26 -4.52
C LYS A 216 8.18 -7.47 -3.60
N LEU A 217 7.44 -7.33 -2.49
CA LEU A 217 7.38 -8.36 -1.44
C LEU A 217 6.00 -8.97 -1.21
N ALA A 218 4.91 -8.22 -1.42
CA ALA A 218 3.56 -8.71 -1.09
C ALA A 218 3.03 -9.77 -2.07
N THR A 219 3.61 -9.92 -3.25
CA THR A 219 3.33 -11.02 -4.17
C THR A 219 3.55 -12.41 -3.55
N ARG A 220 4.33 -12.50 -2.47
CA ARG A 220 4.56 -13.75 -1.74
C ARG A 220 3.34 -14.24 -0.95
N TYR A 221 2.32 -13.41 -0.72
CA TYR A 221 1.24 -13.69 0.24
C TYR A 221 -0.18 -13.61 -0.33
N SER A 222 -0.35 -13.26 -1.59
CA SER A 222 -1.67 -13.20 -2.22
C SER A 222 -2.04 -14.52 -2.91
N PHE A 223 -1.98 -15.63 -2.17
CA PHE A 223 -2.54 -16.90 -2.64
C PHE A 223 -4.05 -16.92 -2.37
N SER A 224 -4.82 -16.92 -3.42
CA SER A 224 -6.24 -17.33 -3.41
C SER A 224 -6.33 -18.77 -3.87
#